data_b9035d8a00d83848843f5a69dc056ef8
#
_entry.id   b9035d8a00d83848843f5a69dc056ef8
#
_cell.length_a   1.000
_cell.length_b   1.000
_cell.length_c   1.000
_cell.angle_alpha   90.00
_cell.angle_beta   90.00
_cell.angle_gamma   90.00
#
_symmetry.space_group_name_H-M   'P 1'
#
loop_
_entity.id
_entity.type
_entity.pdbx_description
1 polymer ?
#
loop_
_entity_poly.entity_id
_entity_poly.type
_entity_poly.pdbx_seq_one_letter_code
_entity_poly.pdbx_strand_id
1 'polypeptide(L)'
;EKVKQCCPIEAEVSVFYHIKDILFSIHNENKLFDIIFMDIEFDVSSGIEASKQINAWHPDCQIIYITNYTNYFTSVYETSHIYYILKKDIDTYLSTALKKAIQQIAKINQYYLIIQSKQQHIRIAQSKILYLERIMRTTNIHTADTIYQTPEKMDYLLERLCPWFCPSHRSYIVNGRHIVNLDRHHAILSNDTSVPVSRTCYESLKKTFARCIWADGMYFTNEEAKGEL
;
A
#
# COMPACT_ATOMS: atom_id res chain seq x y z
N GLU A 1 -5.45 27.12 3.26
CA GLU A 1 -6.21 27.70 2.13
C GLU A 1 -5.62 27.27 0.77
N LYS A 2 -4.32 27.54 0.51
CA LYS A 2 -3.63 27.18 -0.76
C LYS A 2 -3.69 25.68 -1.07
N VAL A 3 -3.56 24.80 -0.08
CA VAL A 3 -3.65 23.34 -0.26
C VAL A 3 -5.02 22.95 -0.82
N LYS A 4 -6.11 23.50 -0.27
CA LYS A 4 -7.46 23.22 -0.76
C LYS A 4 -7.70 23.71 -2.19
N GLN A 5 -7.07 24.82 -2.59
CA GLN A 5 -7.18 25.38 -3.93
C GLN A 5 -6.37 24.56 -4.97
N CYS A 6 -5.22 24.03 -4.57
CA CYS A 6 -4.32 23.28 -5.45
C CYS A 6 -4.60 21.76 -5.48
N CYS A 7 -5.37 21.23 -4.53
CA CYS A 7 -5.68 19.81 -4.46
C CYS A 7 -6.76 19.47 -5.51
N PRO A 8 -6.52 18.50 -6.41
CA PRO A 8 -7.47 18.13 -7.44
C PRO A 8 -8.65 17.29 -6.91
N ILE A 9 -8.63 16.91 -5.64
CA ILE A 9 -9.66 16.12 -4.96
C ILE A 9 -10.10 16.84 -3.68
N GLU A 10 -11.29 16.54 -3.19
CA GLU A 10 -11.75 17.05 -1.90
C GLU A 10 -10.82 16.57 -0.78
N ALA A 11 -10.30 17.49 0.03
CA ALA A 11 -9.34 17.22 1.08
C ALA A 11 -9.80 17.82 2.41
N GLU A 12 -9.80 16.99 3.45
CA GLU A 12 -9.89 17.44 4.83
C GLU A 12 -8.53 17.95 5.28
N VAL A 13 -8.47 19.14 5.84
CA VAL A 13 -7.21 19.76 6.30
C VAL A 13 -7.28 20.05 7.79
N SER A 14 -6.38 19.43 8.53
CA SER A 14 -6.13 19.73 9.95
C SER A 14 -4.85 20.55 10.10
N VAL A 15 -4.85 21.50 11.04
CA VAL A 15 -3.68 22.36 11.31
C VAL A 15 -3.22 22.11 12.74
N PHE A 16 -1.94 21.87 12.91
CA PHE A 16 -1.29 21.70 14.20
C PHE A 16 -0.24 22.81 14.42
N TYR A 17 -0.21 23.35 15.60
CA TYR A 17 0.71 24.43 15.99
C TYR A 17 1.90 23.91 16.81
N HIS A 18 1.89 22.65 17.21
CA HIS A 18 3.00 22.00 17.91
C HIS A 18 3.19 20.57 17.39
N ILE A 19 4.44 20.14 17.26
CA ILE A 19 4.81 18.79 16.81
C ILE A 19 4.20 17.72 17.74
N LYS A 20 4.22 17.95 19.04
CA LYS A 20 3.64 17.01 20.02
C LYS A 20 2.16 16.73 19.79
N ASP A 21 1.39 17.69 19.28
CA ASP A 21 -0.04 17.52 19.09
C ASP A 21 -0.33 16.63 17.89
N ILE A 22 0.42 16.76 16.79
CA ILE A 22 0.29 15.84 15.65
C ILE A 22 0.78 14.44 16.00
N LEU A 23 1.90 14.31 16.73
CA LEU A 23 2.39 13.00 17.17
C LEU A 23 1.41 12.31 18.11
N PHE A 24 0.78 13.06 19.04
CA PHE A 24 -0.27 12.56 19.91
C PHE A 24 -1.49 12.07 19.11
N SER A 25 -1.94 12.87 18.15
CA SER A 25 -3.09 12.54 17.29
C SER A 25 -2.84 11.26 16.51
N ILE A 26 -1.63 11.07 15.98
CA ILE A 26 -1.25 9.88 15.23
C ILE A 26 -1.14 8.65 16.15
N HIS A 27 -0.40 8.77 17.25
CA HIS A 27 -0.03 7.62 18.09
C HIS A 27 -1.13 7.21 19.06
N ASN A 28 -1.78 8.18 19.72
CA ASN A 28 -2.75 7.93 20.77
C ASN A 28 -4.20 7.89 20.27
N GLU A 29 -4.54 8.74 19.29
CA GLU A 29 -5.88 8.79 18.71
C GLU A 29 -6.03 7.91 17.47
N ASN A 30 -4.95 7.27 17.02
CA ASN A 30 -4.88 6.47 15.76
C ASN A 30 -5.39 7.24 14.53
N LYS A 31 -5.18 8.56 14.50
CA LYS A 31 -5.58 9.39 13.37
C LYS A 31 -4.60 9.20 12.21
N LEU A 32 -5.13 8.86 11.04
CA LEU A 32 -4.35 8.65 9.84
C LEU A 32 -4.36 9.92 8.99
N PHE A 33 -3.18 10.27 8.47
CA PHE A 33 -3.01 11.36 7.51
C PHE A 33 -2.38 10.81 6.25
N ASP A 34 -2.97 11.11 5.09
CA ASP A 34 -2.40 10.71 3.80
C ASP A 34 -1.18 11.56 3.44
N ILE A 35 -1.24 12.87 3.73
CA ILE A 35 -0.17 13.83 3.46
C ILE A 35 0.03 14.72 4.68
N ILE A 36 1.29 14.90 5.07
CA ILE A 36 1.69 15.85 6.10
C ILE A 36 2.63 16.89 5.49
N PHE A 37 2.27 18.17 5.64
CA PHE A 37 3.17 19.27 5.39
C PHE A 37 3.91 19.58 6.70
N MET A 38 5.24 19.40 6.70
CA MET A 38 6.08 19.52 7.87
C MET A 38 7.06 20.68 7.73
N ASP A 39 7.02 21.63 8.63
CA ASP A 39 8.13 22.58 8.78
C ASP A 39 9.31 21.90 9.48
N ILE A 40 10.51 22.10 9.02
CA ILE A 40 11.72 21.50 9.59
C ILE A 40 12.06 22.16 10.93
N GLU A 41 12.03 23.49 10.98
CA GLU A 41 12.20 24.24 12.23
C GLU A 41 10.83 24.64 12.77
N PHE A 42 10.29 23.77 13.58
CA PHE A 42 8.98 23.97 14.18
C PHE A 42 9.09 23.85 15.70
N ASP A 43 8.95 24.99 16.39
CA ASP A 43 9.04 25.07 17.86
C ASP A 43 10.43 24.60 18.39
N VAL A 44 10.47 23.98 19.55
CA VAL A 44 11.69 23.47 20.22
C VAL A 44 12.14 22.12 19.63
N SER A 45 11.32 21.51 18.78
CA SER A 45 11.53 20.16 18.22
C SER A 45 11.81 20.20 16.72
N SER A 46 12.68 19.33 16.25
CA SER A 46 12.98 19.20 14.81
C SER A 46 11.84 18.48 14.08
N GLY A 47 11.31 19.08 13.00
CA GLY A 47 10.35 18.44 12.11
C GLY A 47 10.90 17.16 11.46
N ILE A 48 12.23 17.05 11.33
CA ILE A 48 12.91 15.85 10.80
C ILE A 48 12.75 14.70 11.80
N GLU A 49 12.97 14.94 13.10
CA GLU A 49 12.85 13.90 14.12
C GLU A 49 11.40 13.42 14.26
N ALA A 50 10.45 14.36 14.21
CA ALA A 50 9.02 14.02 14.17
C ALA A 50 8.68 13.16 12.91
N SER A 51 9.25 13.51 11.76
CA SER A 51 9.05 12.76 10.52
C SER A 51 9.58 11.33 10.60
N LYS A 52 10.71 11.09 11.28
CA LYS A 52 11.23 9.72 11.53
C LYS A 52 10.22 8.90 12.34
N GLN A 53 9.63 9.47 13.38
CA GLN A 53 8.61 8.79 14.19
C GLN A 53 7.35 8.50 13.36
N ILE A 54 6.89 9.48 12.56
CA ILE A 54 5.74 9.32 11.70
C ILE A 54 6.00 8.22 10.66
N ASN A 55 7.18 8.21 10.02
CA ASN A 55 7.55 7.15 9.07
C ASN A 55 7.56 5.75 9.71
N ALA A 56 7.97 5.65 10.99
CA ALA A 56 7.96 4.38 11.71
C ALA A 56 6.54 3.89 12.03
N TRP A 57 5.63 4.78 12.40
CA TRP A 57 4.25 4.43 12.75
C TRP A 57 3.33 4.32 11.52
N HIS A 58 3.52 5.20 10.52
CA HIS A 58 2.71 5.29 9.30
C HIS A 58 3.59 5.44 8.05
N PRO A 59 4.22 4.38 7.59
CA PRO A 59 5.14 4.41 6.44
C PRO A 59 4.46 4.82 5.13
N ASP A 60 3.15 4.70 5.05
CA ASP A 60 2.35 5.09 3.86
C ASP A 60 2.07 6.60 3.81
N CYS A 61 2.25 7.33 4.91
CA CYS A 61 2.03 8.77 4.97
C CYS A 61 3.08 9.52 4.14
N GLN A 62 2.62 10.42 3.25
CA GLN A 62 3.52 11.20 2.41
C GLN A 62 3.92 12.49 3.11
N ILE A 63 5.20 12.66 3.41
CA ILE A 63 5.72 13.88 4.04
C ILE A 63 6.23 14.85 2.98
N ILE A 64 5.78 16.10 3.05
CA ILE A 64 6.25 17.21 2.23
C ILE A 64 6.83 18.25 3.19
N TYR A 65 8.14 18.48 3.10
CA TYR A 65 8.77 19.54 3.87
C TYR A 65 8.50 20.91 3.28
N ILE A 66 8.16 21.88 4.15
CA ILE A 66 8.01 23.29 3.80
C ILE A 66 8.80 24.11 4.81
N THR A 67 9.91 24.73 4.39
CA THR A 67 10.81 25.43 5.29
C THR A 67 11.42 26.69 4.67
N ASN A 68 11.93 27.58 5.50
CA ASN A 68 12.74 28.71 5.06
C ASN A 68 14.23 28.35 4.83
N TYR A 69 14.67 27.22 5.32
CA TYR A 69 16.09 26.88 5.45
C TYR A 69 16.55 25.90 4.35
N THR A 70 17.75 26.13 3.85
CA THR A 70 18.40 25.27 2.87
C THR A 70 19.41 24.30 3.49
N ASN A 71 19.78 24.49 4.76
CA ASN A 71 20.90 23.77 5.39
C ASN A 71 20.55 22.32 5.76
N TYR A 72 19.27 21.93 5.67
CA TYR A 72 18.79 20.62 6.08
C TYR A 72 18.70 19.61 4.93
N PHE A 73 19.15 19.94 3.74
CA PHE A 73 19.06 19.02 2.58
C PHE A 73 19.65 17.64 2.84
N THR A 74 20.74 17.53 3.60
CA THR A 74 21.35 16.23 3.93
C THR A 74 20.52 15.46 4.96
N SER A 75 20.01 16.15 5.98
CA SER A 75 19.27 15.50 7.10
C SER A 75 17.88 14.99 6.69
N VAL A 76 17.23 15.59 5.68
CA VAL A 76 15.92 15.11 5.21
C VAL A 76 16.03 13.76 4.50
N TYR A 77 17.19 13.39 3.95
CA TYR A 77 17.43 12.07 3.35
C TYR A 77 17.38 10.91 4.38
N GLU A 78 17.44 11.22 5.67
CA GLU A 78 17.25 10.24 6.73
C GLU A 78 15.77 9.88 6.96
N THR A 79 14.85 10.56 6.27
CA THR A 79 13.41 10.35 6.35
C THR A 79 12.82 9.93 5.01
N SER A 80 11.74 9.17 5.02
CA SER A 80 10.94 8.94 3.83
C SER A 80 10.05 10.17 3.61
N HIS A 81 10.37 10.98 2.60
CA HIS A 81 9.60 12.17 2.22
C HIS A 81 9.43 12.22 0.70
N ILE A 82 8.36 12.88 0.23
CA ILE A 82 8.04 12.92 -1.20
C ILE A 82 8.52 14.20 -1.88
N TYR A 83 8.61 15.28 -1.13
CA TYR A 83 9.00 16.59 -1.67
C TYR A 83 9.58 17.51 -0.59
N TYR A 84 10.36 18.50 -1.06
CA TYR A 84 10.94 19.58 -0.25
C TYR A 84 10.67 20.91 -0.93
N ILE A 85 10.07 21.87 -0.22
CA ILE A 85 9.71 23.19 -0.75
C ILE A 85 10.27 24.27 0.16
N LEU A 86 10.95 25.24 -0.42
CA LEU A 86 11.26 26.47 0.29
C LEU A 86 9.99 27.34 0.38
N LYS A 87 9.72 27.94 1.53
CA LYS A 87 8.50 28.76 1.73
C LYS A 87 8.34 29.87 0.70
N LYS A 88 9.46 30.47 0.24
CA LYS A 88 9.47 31.49 -0.83
C LYS A 88 8.98 30.95 -2.19
N ASP A 89 9.12 29.65 -2.42
CA ASP A 89 8.84 29.00 -3.71
C ASP A 89 7.54 28.16 -3.66
N ILE A 90 6.73 28.31 -2.60
CA ILE A 90 5.55 27.50 -2.33
C ILE A 90 4.54 27.56 -3.49
N ASP A 91 4.31 28.74 -4.05
CA ASP A 91 3.35 28.95 -5.12
C ASP A 91 3.75 28.23 -6.42
N THR A 92 5.04 28.05 -6.63
CA THR A 92 5.58 27.36 -7.81
C THR A 92 5.50 25.84 -7.66
N TYR A 93 5.82 25.31 -6.48
CA TYR A 93 6.03 23.86 -6.32
C TYR A 93 4.93 23.12 -5.58
N LEU A 94 4.00 23.77 -4.89
CA LEU A 94 2.95 23.13 -4.11
C LEU A 94 2.09 22.18 -4.95
N SER A 95 1.64 22.62 -6.14
CA SER A 95 0.83 21.79 -7.03
C SER A 95 1.59 20.55 -7.51
N THR A 96 2.89 20.68 -7.80
CA THR A 96 3.74 19.57 -8.23
C THR A 96 3.95 18.58 -7.09
N ALA A 97 4.21 19.06 -5.88
CA ALA A 97 4.40 18.23 -4.70
C ALA A 97 3.12 17.44 -4.36
N LEU A 98 1.96 18.10 -4.38
CA LEU A 98 0.66 17.46 -4.18
C LEU A 98 0.39 16.37 -5.22
N LYS A 99 0.62 16.65 -6.50
CA LYS A 99 0.44 15.66 -7.57
C LYS A 99 1.32 14.42 -7.33
N LYS A 100 2.60 14.62 -6.97
CA LYS A 100 3.50 13.50 -6.66
C LYS A 100 3.02 12.69 -5.45
N ALA A 101 2.59 13.36 -4.37
CA ALA A 101 2.08 12.70 -3.17
C ALA A 101 0.82 11.88 -3.50
N ILE A 102 -0.16 12.46 -4.21
CA ILE A 102 -1.38 11.77 -4.63
C ILE A 102 -1.07 10.57 -5.53
N GLN A 103 -0.13 10.71 -6.47
CA GLN A 103 0.29 9.59 -7.32
C GLN A 103 0.94 8.46 -6.50
N GLN A 104 1.75 8.81 -5.49
CA GLN A 104 2.35 7.81 -4.61
C GLN A 104 1.30 7.12 -3.73
N ILE A 105 0.35 7.86 -3.17
CA ILE A 105 -0.79 7.32 -2.43
C ILE A 105 -1.61 6.37 -3.33
N ALA A 106 -1.88 6.76 -4.57
CA ALA A 106 -2.58 5.91 -5.53
C ALA A 106 -1.82 4.60 -5.82
N LYS A 107 -0.48 4.67 -5.94
CA LYS A 107 0.37 3.46 -6.08
C LYS A 107 0.32 2.58 -4.83
N ILE A 108 0.36 3.18 -3.64
CA ILE A 108 0.25 2.45 -2.38
C ILE A 108 -1.13 1.81 -2.26
N ASN A 109 -2.19 2.57 -2.57
CA ASN A 109 -3.57 2.10 -2.46
C ASN A 109 -3.90 0.94 -3.41
N GLN A 110 -3.23 0.83 -4.56
CA GLN A 110 -3.40 -0.35 -5.43
C GLN A 110 -2.95 -1.66 -4.75
N TYR A 111 -2.13 -1.59 -3.69
CA TYR A 111 -1.73 -2.75 -2.90
C TYR A 111 -2.69 -3.07 -1.74
N TYR A 112 -3.77 -2.32 -1.61
CA TYR A 112 -4.82 -2.59 -0.62
C TYR A 112 -6.15 -2.90 -1.30
N LEU A 113 -6.88 -3.87 -0.75
CA LEU A 113 -8.27 -4.13 -1.09
C LEU A 113 -9.15 -3.48 -0.02
N ILE A 114 -10.00 -2.55 -0.44
CA ILE A 114 -11.00 -1.94 0.45
C ILE A 114 -12.33 -2.64 0.20
N ILE A 115 -12.91 -3.21 1.22
CA ILE A 115 -14.22 -3.90 1.15
C ILE A 115 -15.23 -3.23 2.04
N GLN A 116 -16.50 -3.34 1.66
CA GLN A 116 -17.61 -3.01 2.54
C GLN A 116 -18.06 -4.27 3.29
N SER A 117 -18.03 -4.21 4.62
CA SER A 117 -18.54 -5.26 5.50
C SER A 117 -19.52 -4.67 6.49
N LYS A 118 -20.82 -5.04 6.37
CA LYS A 118 -21.91 -4.46 7.15
C LYS A 118 -21.93 -2.91 7.00
N GLN A 119 -21.59 -2.17 8.07
CA GLN A 119 -21.54 -0.70 8.09
C GLN A 119 -20.10 -0.14 8.14
N GLN A 120 -19.09 -0.97 7.86
CA GLN A 120 -17.69 -0.59 7.97
C GLN A 120 -16.96 -0.81 6.64
N HIS A 121 -16.01 0.08 6.36
CA HIS A 121 -15.02 -0.13 5.31
C HIS A 121 -13.76 -0.74 5.94
N ILE A 122 -13.31 -1.86 5.37
CA ILE A 122 -12.12 -2.57 5.85
C ILE A 122 -11.05 -2.47 4.76
N ARG A 123 -9.86 -2.01 5.13
CA ARG A 123 -8.68 -1.92 4.27
C ARG A 123 -7.78 -3.13 4.55
N ILE A 124 -7.56 -3.97 3.56
CA ILE A 124 -6.78 -5.21 3.65
C ILE A 124 -5.57 -5.11 2.73
N ALA A 125 -4.36 -5.27 3.27
CA ALA A 125 -3.16 -5.37 2.44
C ALA A 125 -3.25 -6.60 1.53
N GLN A 126 -3.17 -6.40 0.21
CA GLN A 126 -3.32 -7.50 -0.75
C GLN A 126 -2.22 -8.54 -0.63
N SER A 127 -1.02 -8.15 -0.16
CA SER A 127 0.07 -9.07 0.14
C SER A 127 -0.24 -10.09 1.24
N LYS A 128 -1.18 -9.77 2.15
CA LYS A 128 -1.63 -10.67 3.22
C LYS A 128 -2.76 -11.60 2.79
N ILE A 129 -3.40 -11.33 1.66
CA ILE A 129 -4.52 -12.14 1.17
C ILE A 129 -3.97 -13.39 0.50
N LEU A 130 -4.38 -14.55 0.98
CA LEU A 130 -4.03 -15.86 0.44
C LEU A 130 -4.96 -16.23 -0.72
N TYR A 131 -6.25 -16.14 -0.49
CA TYR A 131 -7.28 -16.42 -1.49
C TYR A 131 -8.63 -15.81 -1.09
N LEU A 132 -9.53 -15.73 -2.05
CA LEU A 132 -10.93 -15.37 -1.87
C LEU A 132 -11.79 -16.58 -2.21
N GLU A 133 -12.85 -16.78 -1.43
CA GLU A 133 -13.81 -17.86 -1.62
C GLU A 133 -15.24 -17.31 -1.64
N ARG A 134 -16.04 -17.67 -2.63
CA ARG A 134 -17.45 -17.33 -2.70
C ARG A 134 -18.31 -18.45 -2.16
N ILE A 135 -18.99 -18.20 -1.03
CA ILE A 135 -19.97 -19.11 -0.44
C ILE A 135 -21.33 -18.43 -0.51
N MET A 136 -22.24 -18.99 -1.30
CA MET A 136 -23.57 -18.41 -1.53
C MET A 136 -23.49 -16.92 -1.95
N ARG A 137 -23.88 -16.01 -1.06
CA ARG A 137 -23.94 -14.56 -1.29
C ARG A 137 -22.81 -13.80 -0.62
N THR A 138 -21.92 -14.50 0.08
CA THR A 138 -20.79 -13.89 0.82
C THR A 138 -19.48 -14.27 0.20
N THR A 139 -18.59 -13.32 0.04
CA THR A 139 -17.19 -13.57 -0.31
C THR A 139 -16.36 -13.50 0.96
N ASN A 140 -15.67 -14.58 1.25
CA ASN A 140 -14.67 -14.69 2.32
C ASN A 140 -13.30 -14.36 1.75
N ILE A 141 -12.58 -13.47 2.40
CA ILE A 141 -11.21 -13.07 2.06
C ILE A 141 -10.32 -13.63 3.14
N HIS A 142 -9.54 -14.64 2.77
CA HIS A 142 -8.69 -15.38 3.69
C HIS A 142 -7.29 -14.75 3.72
N THR A 143 -6.85 -14.38 4.92
CA THR A 143 -5.46 -13.99 5.22
C THR A 143 -4.85 -15.04 6.14
N ALA A 144 -3.57 -14.90 6.49
CA ALA A 144 -2.94 -15.82 7.44
C ALA A 144 -3.60 -15.78 8.83
N ASP A 145 -4.07 -14.60 9.24
CA ASP A 145 -4.51 -14.34 10.62
C ASP A 145 -6.04 -14.24 10.75
N THR A 146 -6.75 -13.87 9.69
CA THR A 146 -8.16 -13.48 9.79
C THR A 146 -8.92 -13.78 8.49
N ILE A 147 -10.22 -14.01 8.61
CA ILE A 147 -11.16 -14.11 7.48
C ILE A 147 -12.07 -12.88 7.51
N TYR A 148 -11.99 -12.07 6.46
CA TYR A 148 -12.89 -10.95 6.26
C TYR A 148 -14.07 -11.36 5.37
N GLN A 149 -15.24 -10.77 5.60
CA GLN A 149 -16.46 -11.09 4.85
C GLN A 149 -17.04 -9.87 4.18
N THR A 150 -17.48 -10.02 2.93
CA THR A 150 -18.16 -8.97 2.18
C THR A 150 -19.27 -9.57 1.30
N PRO A 151 -20.39 -8.86 1.06
CA PRO A 151 -21.39 -9.26 0.09
C PRO A 151 -20.94 -9.03 -1.36
N GLU A 152 -19.83 -8.31 -1.58
CA GLU A 152 -19.35 -7.96 -2.90
C GLU A 152 -19.05 -9.20 -3.76
N LYS A 153 -19.34 -9.11 -5.06
CA LYS A 153 -19.13 -10.21 -6.01
C LYS A 153 -17.65 -10.37 -6.36
N MET A 154 -17.26 -11.59 -6.73
CA MET A 154 -15.88 -11.94 -7.08
C MET A 154 -15.33 -11.11 -8.24
N ASP A 155 -16.14 -10.82 -9.26
CA ASP A 155 -15.72 -10.06 -10.44
C ASP A 155 -15.33 -8.62 -10.05
N TYR A 156 -16.15 -7.95 -9.22
CA TYR A 156 -15.85 -6.62 -8.69
C TYR A 156 -14.60 -6.57 -7.82
N LEU A 157 -14.38 -7.63 -7.05
CA LEU A 157 -13.17 -7.75 -6.24
C LEU A 157 -11.95 -7.96 -7.13
N LEU A 158 -12.07 -8.81 -8.15
CA LEU A 158 -10.97 -9.13 -9.08
C LEU A 158 -10.46 -7.89 -9.83
N GLU A 159 -11.34 -6.98 -10.24
CA GLU A 159 -10.97 -5.73 -10.91
C GLU A 159 -10.09 -4.80 -10.03
N ARG A 160 -10.19 -4.93 -8.70
CA ARG A 160 -9.45 -4.13 -7.72
C ARG A 160 -8.23 -4.86 -7.14
N LEU A 161 -8.06 -6.14 -7.50
CA LEU A 161 -6.93 -6.93 -7.06
C LEU A 161 -5.73 -6.74 -7.99
N CYS A 162 -4.54 -6.87 -7.40
CA CYS A 162 -3.29 -6.80 -8.14
C CYS A 162 -3.17 -7.94 -9.16
N PRO A 163 -2.32 -7.77 -10.22
CA PRO A 163 -2.20 -8.74 -11.31
C PRO A 163 -1.69 -10.14 -10.92
N TRP A 164 -1.25 -10.33 -9.69
CA TRP A 164 -0.87 -11.65 -9.17
C TRP A 164 -2.05 -12.46 -8.60
N PHE A 165 -3.26 -11.89 -8.55
CA PHE A 165 -4.48 -12.64 -8.27
C PHE A 165 -5.06 -13.22 -9.55
N CYS A 166 -5.51 -14.47 -9.47
CA CYS A 166 -6.09 -15.17 -10.61
C CYS A 166 -7.23 -16.09 -10.15
N PRO A 167 -8.35 -16.13 -10.86
CA PRO A 167 -9.36 -17.16 -10.64
C PRO A 167 -8.76 -18.56 -10.78
N SER A 168 -8.93 -19.40 -9.78
CA SER A 168 -8.61 -20.85 -9.84
C SER A 168 -9.83 -21.69 -10.10
N HIS A 169 -11.00 -21.20 -9.69
CA HIS A 169 -12.29 -21.86 -9.85
C HIS A 169 -13.39 -20.79 -9.91
N ARG A 170 -14.60 -21.13 -10.38
CA ARG A 170 -15.77 -20.20 -10.40
C ARG A 170 -16.06 -19.52 -9.06
N SER A 171 -15.62 -20.13 -7.95
CA SER A 171 -15.85 -19.64 -6.59
C SER A 171 -14.56 -19.28 -5.85
N TYR A 172 -13.40 -19.30 -6.52
CA TYR A 172 -12.11 -19.04 -5.89
C TYR A 172 -11.23 -18.13 -6.73
N ILE A 173 -10.62 -17.15 -6.09
CA ILE A 173 -9.52 -16.33 -6.61
C ILE A 173 -8.32 -16.55 -5.69
N VAL A 174 -7.17 -16.87 -6.26
CA VAL A 174 -5.95 -17.19 -5.53
C VAL A 174 -4.89 -16.12 -5.76
N ASN A 175 -4.12 -15.82 -4.73
CA ASN A 175 -2.91 -15.03 -4.83
C ASN A 175 -1.75 -15.93 -5.28
N GLY A 176 -1.25 -15.73 -6.49
CA GLY A 176 -0.17 -16.52 -7.07
C GLY A 176 1.13 -16.48 -6.29
N ARG A 177 1.37 -15.43 -5.49
CA ARG A 177 2.56 -15.30 -4.62
C ARG A 177 2.54 -16.25 -3.42
N HIS A 178 1.36 -16.72 -3.03
CA HIS A 178 1.20 -17.68 -1.94
C HIS A 178 1.06 -19.12 -2.41
N ILE A 179 1.13 -19.39 -3.72
CA ILE A 179 1.12 -20.76 -4.24
C ILE A 179 2.50 -21.38 -4.02
N VAL A 180 2.54 -22.52 -3.32
CA VAL A 180 3.75 -23.33 -3.12
C VAL A 180 3.80 -24.49 -4.11
N ASN A 181 2.64 -25.07 -4.42
CA ASN A 181 2.53 -26.17 -5.38
C ASN A 181 1.26 -26.01 -6.22
N LEU A 182 1.34 -26.28 -7.51
CA LEU A 182 0.24 -26.19 -8.46
C LEU A 182 0.16 -27.44 -9.32
N ASP A 183 -0.94 -28.16 -9.24
CA ASP A 183 -1.30 -29.22 -10.16
C ASP A 183 -2.59 -28.88 -10.95
N ARG A 184 -3.09 -29.83 -11.75
CA ARG A 184 -4.28 -29.61 -12.60
C ARG A 184 -5.59 -29.50 -11.83
N HIS A 185 -5.61 -29.89 -10.56
CA HIS A 185 -6.82 -30.00 -9.75
C HIS A 185 -6.78 -29.08 -8.52
N HIS A 186 -5.57 -28.80 -8.00
CA HIS A 186 -5.38 -28.07 -6.77
C HIS A 186 -4.21 -27.10 -6.84
N ALA A 187 -4.31 -26.01 -6.09
CA ALA A 187 -3.21 -25.12 -5.72
C ALA A 187 -3.01 -25.22 -4.21
N ILE A 188 -1.80 -25.60 -3.78
CA ILE A 188 -1.42 -25.62 -2.37
C ILE A 188 -0.79 -24.27 -2.02
N LEU A 189 -1.27 -23.64 -0.97
CA LEU A 189 -0.81 -22.33 -0.52
C LEU A 189 0.22 -22.45 0.61
N SER A 190 0.90 -21.34 0.91
CA SER A 190 1.95 -21.22 1.93
C SER A 190 1.49 -21.56 3.36
N ASN A 191 0.19 -21.65 3.60
CA ASN A 191 -0.41 -22.10 4.86
C ASN A 191 -1.01 -23.50 4.77
N ASP A 192 -0.56 -24.31 3.82
CA ASP A 192 -1.00 -25.68 3.53
C ASP A 192 -2.48 -25.81 3.10
N THR A 193 -3.18 -24.69 2.86
CA THR A 193 -4.54 -24.73 2.33
C THR A 193 -4.54 -25.21 0.89
N SER A 194 -5.40 -26.19 0.57
CA SER A 194 -5.64 -26.68 -0.78
C SER A 194 -6.85 -25.95 -1.39
N VAL A 195 -6.63 -25.24 -2.50
CA VAL A 195 -7.68 -24.51 -3.24
C VAL A 195 -7.94 -25.24 -4.56
N PRO A 196 -9.22 -25.48 -4.93
CA PRO A 196 -9.55 -26.20 -6.17
C PRO A 196 -9.18 -25.40 -7.42
N VAL A 197 -8.73 -26.11 -8.44
CA VAL A 197 -8.41 -25.55 -9.76
C VAL A 197 -9.32 -26.20 -10.81
N SER A 198 -10.04 -25.36 -11.55
CA SER A 198 -10.85 -25.84 -12.69
C SER A 198 -9.99 -25.98 -13.94
N ARG A 199 -10.42 -26.88 -14.85
CA ARG A 199 -9.73 -27.09 -16.12
C ARG A 199 -9.60 -25.80 -16.94
N THR A 200 -10.61 -24.94 -16.92
CA THR A 200 -10.66 -23.67 -17.64
C THR A 200 -9.73 -22.62 -17.05
N CYS A 201 -9.46 -22.65 -15.74
CA CYS A 201 -8.63 -21.67 -15.05
C CYS A 201 -7.15 -22.10 -14.98
N TYR A 202 -6.83 -23.38 -15.16
CA TYR A 202 -5.49 -23.92 -14.94
C TYR A 202 -4.39 -23.19 -15.75
N GLU A 203 -4.59 -22.96 -17.04
CA GLU A 203 -3.56 -22.34 -17.89
C GLU A 203 -3.33 -20.85 -17.50
N SER A 204 -4.39 -20.12 -17.15
CA SER A 204 -4.28 -18.74 -16.67
C SER A 204 -3.56 -18.68 -15.32
N LEU A 205 -3.94 -19.57 -14.40
CA LEU A 205 -3.32 -19.65 -13.08
C LEU A 205 -1.84 -20.04 -13.15
N LYS A 206 -1.49 -21.01 -14.02
CA LYS A 206 -0.10 -21.43 -14.27
C LYS A 206 0.77 -20.26 -14.77
N LYS A 207 0.24 -19.44 -15.69
CA LYS A 207 0.94 -18.24 -16.18
C LYS A 207 1.13 -17.21 -15.06
N THR A 208 0.12 -17.00 -14.23
CA THR A 208 0.20 -16.07 -13.09
C THR A 208 1.21 -16.56 -12.06
N PHE A 209 1.19 -17.85 -11.71
CA PHE A 209 2.14 -18.47 -10.79
C PHE A 209 3.57 -18.34 -11.30
N ALA A 210 3.84 -18.68 -12.58
CA ALA A 210 5.14 -18.51 -13.20
C ALA A 210 5.65 -17.05 -13.09
N ARG A 211 4.80 -16.05 -13.38
CA ARG A 211 5.16 -14.64 -13.24
C ARG A 211 5.53 -14.27 -11.81
N CYS A 212 4.83 -14.84 -10.81
CA CYS A 212 5.16 -14.58 -9.41
C CYS A 212 6.52 -15.15 -9.04
N ILE A 213 6.85 -16.38 -9.46
CA ILE A 213 8.16 -17.01 -9.24
C ILE A 213 9.28 -16.15 -9.86
N TRP A 214 9.11 -15.69 -11.10
CA TRP A 214 10.12 -14.85 -11.78
C TRP A 214 10.28 -13.49 -11.10
N ALA A 215 9.20 -12.87 -10.65
CA ALA A 215 9.26 -11.58 -9.98
C ALA A 215 10.00 -11.68 -8.62
N ASP A 216 9.77 -12.74 -7.88
CA ASP A 216 10.44 -13.01 -6.59
C ASP A 216 11.87 -13.55 -6.82
N GLY A 217 12.15 -14.23 -7.94
CA GLY A 217 13.46 -14.80 -8.29
C GLY A 217 14.46 -13.81 -8.89
N MET A 218 14.05 -12.62 -9.34
CA MET A 218 14.99 -11.60 -9.83
C MET A 218 15.96 -11.06 -8.77
N TYR A 219 15.74 -11.40 -7.51
CA TYR A 219 16.67 -11.09 -6.41
C TYR A 219 17.73 -12.19 -6.17
N PHE A 220 17.64 -13.36 -6.84
CA PHE A 220 18.51 -14.51 -6.55
C PHE A 220 19.49 -14.91 -7.67
N THR A 221 19.54 -14.23 -8.82
CA THR A 221 20.36 -14.69 -9.97
C THR A 221 21.49 -13.78 -10.37
N ASN A 222 22.18 -13.11 -9.44
CA ASN A 222 23.46 -12.42 -9.77
C ASN A 222 24.72 -13.13 -9.24
N GLU A 223 24.65 -14.31 -8.62
CA GLU A 223 25.86 -14.98 -8.08
C GLU A 223 26.22 -16.33 -8.73
N GLU A 224 25.36 -16.96 -9.52
CA GLU A 224 25.67 -18.29 -10.12
C GLU A 224 26.09 -18.30 -11.60
N ALA A 225 26.17 -17.13 -12.25
CA ALA A 225 26.63 -17.06 -13.65
C ALA A 225 28.13 -16.75 -13.81
N LYS A 226 28.95 -16.93 -12.78
CA LYS A 226 30.44 -16.75 -12.85
C LYS A 226 31.20 -17.96 -12.36
N GLY A 227 30.83 -19.11 -12.77
CA GLY A 227 31.60 -20.30 -12.45
C GLY A 227 31.41 -21.39 -13.46
N GLU A 228 31.93 -21.19 -14.69
CA GLU A 228 32.38 -22.26 -15.60
C GLU A 228 32.76 -21.64 -16.95
N LEU A 229 34.03 -21.25 -17.07
CA LEU A 229 34.84 -21.31 -18.31
C LEU A 229 36.30 -21.33 -17.91
#